data_96281c7dedd87326817ab8a67a601701
#
_entry.id   96281c7dedd87326817ab8a67a601701
#
_cell.length_a   1.000
_cell.length_b   1.000
_cell.length_c   1.000
_cell.angle_alpha   90.00
_cell.angle_beta   90.00
_cell.angle_gamma   90.00
#
_symmetry.space_group_name_H-M   'P 1'
#
loop_
_entity.id
_entity.type
_entity.pdbx_description
1 polymer ?
#
loop_
_entity_poly.entity_id
_entity_poly.type
_entity_poly.pdbx_seq_one_letter_code
_entity_poly.pdbx_strand_id
1 'polypeptide(L)'
;VTGVQTCALPISSSYRIQVHLSDIEGTTSNVEFVLEGRRSPPISNPEKTMINRVKPFEAFQYKDDHISFHAQPRTFYSAHPIEVSSVCEIQQGRQLPCATIETNCHPFHKRAELRFTQVFEWPDSLRDKVFVGRRENNEWVDIGGWWEKDDFVASINKEGEYRMCLPGPAPEIQTRTHQISPGQRIYFQVKPQTKSTFRIKDIKIKISYRDRFIPFSYDKKSQDVQVDVPTEWNPEDTLKISVSDRWGQSRTYELPEN
;
A
#
# COMPACT_ATOMS: atom_id res chain seq x y z
N VAL A 1 4.68 -15.90 -18.95
CA VAL A 1 3.98 -16.69 -17.94
C VAL A 1 2.52 -16.35 -18.06
N THR A 2 1.75 -17.25 -18.64
CA THR A 2 0.30 -17.17 -18.75
C THR A 2 -0.31 -17.49 -17.38
N GLY A 3 -1.21 -16.63 -16.91
CA GLY A 3 -1.79 -16.72 -15.59
C GLY A 3 -2.49 -18.05 -15.31
N VAL A 4 -2.27 -18.58 -14.13
CA VAL A 4 -2.99 -19.75 -13.62
C VAL A 4 -4.42 -19.32 -13.28
N GLN A 5 -5.38 -19.83 -14.01
CA GLN A 5 -6.79 -19.69 -13.71
C GLN A 5 -7.14 -20.71 -12.62
N THR A 6 -7.25 -20.25 -11.37
CA THR A 6 -7.71 -21.10 -10.27
C THR A 6 -9.22 -21.23 -10.33
N CYS A 7 -9.73 -22.31 -10.91
CA CYS A 7 -11.10 -22.72 -10.70
C CYS A 7 -11.25 -23.30 -9.29
N ALA A 8 -12.31 -22.93 -8.57
CA ALA A 8 -12.62 -23.55 -7.29
C ALA A 8 -12.88 -25.03 -7.51
N LEU A 9 -11.98 -25.89 -7.03
CA LEU A 9 -12.13 -27.33 -7.10
C LEU A 9 -13.13 -27.80 -6.03
N PRO A 10 -14.02 -28.78 -6.35
CA PRO A 10 -14.95 -29.31 -5.34
C PRO A 10 -14.21 -29.86 -4.12
N ILE A 11 -14.64 -29.44 -2.93
CA ILE A 11 -14.10 -29.91 -1.65
C ILE A 11 -14.54 -31.37 -1.46
N SER A 12 -13.65 -32.29 -1.18
CA SER A 12 -13.85 -33.74 -0.98
C SER A 12 -13.44 -34.65 -2.17
N SER A 13 -12.69 -34.13 -3.11
CA SER A 13 -12.13 -34.92 -4.22
C SER A 13 -10.61 -34.90 -4.18
N SER A 14 -10.01 -35.93 -4.71
CA SER A 14 -8.56 -36.01 -4.94
C SER A 14 -8.27 -35.55 -6.36
N TYR A 15 -7.33 -34.63 -6.52
CA TYR A 15 -6.94 -34.06 -7.79
C TYR A 15 -5.48 -34.37 -8.07
N ARG A 16 -5.21 -34.97 -9.21
CA ARG A 16 -3.84 -35.16 -9.73
C ARG A 16 -3.50 -33.95 -10.59
N ILE A 17 -2.49 -33.19 -10.19
CA ILE A 17 -2.01 -32.02 -10.91
C ILE A 17 -0.67 -32.40 -11.54
N GLN A 18 -0.56 -32.21 -12.86
CA GLN A 18 0.68 -32.35 -13.60
C GLN A 18 1.11 -30.99 -14.10
N VAL A 19 2.34 -30.60 -13.78
CA VAL A 19 2.96 -29.37 -14.26
C VAL A 19 4.06 -29.76 -15.23
N HIS A 20 3.91 -29.34 -16.48
CA HIS A 20 4.91 -29.50 -17.52
C HIS A 20 5.68 -28.19 -17.67
N LEU A 21 6.98 -28.27 -17.49
CA LEU A 21 7.88 -27.15 -17.69
C LEU A 21 8.78 -27.45 -18.88
N SER A 22 8.88 -26.51 -19.81
CA SER A 22 9.86 -26.61 -20.91
C SER A 22 10.66 -25.32 -20.97
N ASP A 23 11.96 -25.43 -21.18
CA ASP A 23 12.81 -24.27 -21.49
C ASP A 23 12.82 -23.97 -22.99
N ILE A 24 13.54 -22.93 -23.37
CA ILE A 24 13.66 -22.51 -24.77
C ILE A 24 14.50 -23.49 -25.63
N GLU A 25 15.25 -24.36 -24.99
CA GLU A 25 16.09 -25.39 -25.64
C GLU A 25 15.34 -26.69 -25.80
N GLY A 26 14.09 -26.76 -25.32
CA GLY A 26 13.22 -27.96 -25.44
C GLY A 26 13.40 -28.98 -24.32
N THR A 27 14.20 -28.67 -23.29
CA THR A 27 14.32 -29.55 -22.12
C THR A 27 13.02 -29.52 -21.33
N THR A 28 12.45 -30.68 -21.03
CA THR A 28 11.17 -30.77 -20.31
C THR A 28 11.35 -31.38 -18.93
N SER A 29 10.65 -30.83 -17.96
CA SER A 29 10.51 -31.36 -16.60
C SER A 29 9.05 -31.52 -16.26
N ASN A 30 8.68 -32.65 -15.67
CA ASN A 30 7.32 -32.90 -15.22
C ASN A 30 7.29 -33.04 -13.71
N VAL A 31 6.38 -32.32 -13.07
CA VAL A 31 6.09 -32.48 -11.65
C VAL A 31 4.65 -32.92 -11.49
N GLU A 32 4.44 -34.00 -10.76
CA GLU A 32 3.11 -34.50 -10.43
C GLU A 32 2.90 -34.48 -8.92
N PHE A 33 1.74 -33.99 -8.51
CA PHE A 33 1.33 -34.02 -7.10
C PHE A 33 -0.18 -34.23 -7.00
N VAL A 34 -0.60 -34.77 -5.86
CA VAL A 34 -2.00 -35.03 -5.57
C VAL A 34 -2.45 -34.03 -4.50
N LEU A 35 -3.52 -33.29 -4.79
CA LEU A 35 -4.21 -32.46 -3.84
C LEU A 35 -5.43 -33.22 -3.31
N GLU A 36 -5.47 -33.45 -2.01
CA GLU A 36 -6.63 -34.00 -1.33
C GLU A 36 -7.41 -32.89 -0.63
N GLY A 37 -8.65 -32.67 -1.10
CA GLY A 37 -9.56 -31.79 -0.41
C GLY A 37 -10.10 -32.49 0.85
N ARG A 38 -9.81 -31.94 2.03
CA ARG A 38 -10.39 -32.42 3.29
C ARG A 38 -11.47 -31.46 3.75
N ARG A 39 -12.66 -31.99 4.04
CA ARG A 39 -13.64 -31.23 4.81
C ARG A 39 -13.12 -31.13 6.24
N SER A 40 -12.68 -29.96 6.65
CA SER A 40 -12.56 -29.67 8.07
C SER A 40 -13.96 -29.55 8.63
N PRO A 41 -14.26 -30.20 9.77
CA PRO A 41 -15.51 -29.92 10.44
C PRO A 41 -15.56 -28.43 10.77
N PRO A 42 -16.74 -27.79 10.65
CA PRO A 42 -16.85 -26.39 11.02
C PRO A 42 -16.43 -26.25 12.48
N ILE A 43 -15.51 -25.33 12.74
CA ILE A 43 -15.12 -24.96 14.11
C ILE A 43 -16.37 -24.32 14.70
N SER A 44 -17.13 -25.08 15.46
CA SER A 44 -18.28 -24.58 16.23
C SER A 44 -17.72 -23.78 17.39
N ASN A 45 -17.60 -22.48 17.23
CA ASN A 45 -17.37 -21.56 18.34
C ASN A 45 -18.77 -21.09 18.81
N PRO A 46 -19.27 -21.52 19.96
CA PRO A 46 -20.70 -21.32 20.35
C PRO A 46 -21.05 -19.90 20.80
N GLU A 47 -20.12 -18.93 20.77
CA GLU A 47 -20.39 -17.59 21.35
C GLU A 47 -20.02 -16.42 20.39
N LYS A 48 -19.97 -16.60 19.10
CA LYS A 48 -19.79 -15.47 18.20
C LYS A 48 -21.08 -15.06 17.50
N THR A 49 -21.66 -13.97 18.02
CA THR A 49 -22.42 -12.88 17.37
C THR A 49 -22.62 -13.05 15.86
N MET A 50 -23.83 -12.76 15.40
CA MET A 50 -24.30 -12.82 14.01
C MET A 50 -23.18 -12.69 12.98
N ILE A 51 -22.67 -13.82 12.52
CA ILE A 51 -21.73 -13.87 11.40
C ILE A 51 -22.56 -13.56 10.15
N ASN A 52 -22.36 -12.39 9.60
CA ASN A 52 -22.95 -12.05 8.31
C ASN A 52 -22.44 -13.03 7.26
N ARG A 53 -23.30 -13.40 6.33
CA ARG A 53 -22.94 -14.31 5.25
C ARG A 53 -23.14 -13.62 3.92
N VAL A 54 -22.05 -13.55 3.15
CA VAL A 54 -22.11 -13.03 1.77
C VAL A 54 -22.51 -14.13 0.81
N LYS A 55 -23.13 -13.76 -0.29
CA LYS A 55 -23.46 -14.63 -1.41
C LYS A 55 -22.95 -14.06 -2.72
N PRO A 56 -22.52 -14.89 -3.70
CA PRO A 56 -21.87 -14.42 -4.92
C PRO A 56 -22.69 -13.45 -5.76
N PHE A 57 -24.00 -13.66 -5.80
CA PHE A 57 -24.91 -12.92 -6.70
C PHE A 57 -25.74 -11.85 -5.99
N GLU A 58 -25.55 -11.68 -4.68
CA GLU A 58 -26.23 -10.68 -3.88
C GLU A 58 -25.27 -9.57 -3.49
N ALA A 59 -25.77 -8.34 -3.40
CA ALA A 59 -25.03 -7.25 -2.80
C ALA A 59 -24.97 -7.48 -1.28
N PHE A 60 -23.85 -7.10 -0.69
CA PHE A 60 -23.71 -7.11 0.76
C PHE A 60 -23.42 -5.70 1.24
N GLN A 61 -24.09 -5.30 2.31
CA GLN A 61 -23.91 -4.01 2.95
C GLN A 61 -23.74 -4.19 4.46
N TYR A 62 -22.79 -3.48 5.01
CA TYR A 62 -22.58 -3.30 6.43
C TYR A 62 -22.51 -1.80 6.72
N LYS A 63 -23.05 -1.37 7.83
CA LYS A 63 -22.95 0.01 8.28
C LYS A 63 -23.01 0.07 9.80
N ASP A 64 -22.12 0.85 10.37
CA ASP A 64 -22.15 1.29 11.76
C ASP A 64 -21.94 2.82 11.84
N ASP A 65 -21.59 3.34 13.02
CA ASP A 65 -21.43 4.79 13.23
C ASP A 65 -20.17 5.34 12.56
N HIS A 66 -19.20 4.50 12.22
CA HIS A 66 -17.87 4.90 11.78
C HIS A 66 -17.57 4.53 10.33
N ILE A 67 -18.15 3.43 9.86
CA ILE A 67 -17.88 2.93 8.52
C ILE A 67 -19.15 2.41 7.84
N SER A 68 -19.10 2.38 6.51
CA SER A 68 -19.95 1.49 5.73
C SER A 68 -19.12 0.71 4.73
N PHE A 69 -19.47 -0.56 4.56
CA PHE A 69 -18.85 -1.46 3.60
C PHE A 69 -19.90 -1.95 2.62
N HIS A 70 -19.62 -1.79 1.33
CA HIS A 70 -20.51 -2.18 0.26
C HIS A 70 -19.81 -3.07 -0.77
N ALA A 71 -20.28 -4.30 -0.88
CA ALA A 71 -19.84 -5.25 -1.90
C ALA A 71 -20.97 -5.46 -2.93
N GLN A 72 -20.68 -5.17 -4.18
CA GLN A 72 -21.58 -5.37 -5.32
C GLN A 72 -21.80 -6.88 -5.56
N PRO A 73 -22.88 -7.28 -6.27
CA PRO A 73 -23.04 -8.65 -6.74
C PRO A 73 -21.79 -9.12 -7.49
N ARG A 74 -21.38 -10.35 -7.24
CA ARG A 74 -20.16 -10.96 -7.79
C ARG A 74 -18.84 -10.38 -7.24
N THR A 75 -18.88 -9.71 -6.11
CA THR A 75 -17.64 -9.34 -5.40
C THR A 75 -16.95 -10.56 -4.81
N PHE A 76 -17.70 -11.58 -4.44
CA PHE A 76 -17.17 -12.84 -3.91
C PHE A 76 -17.48 -14.00 -4.85
N TYR A 77 -16.60 -15.01 -4.87
CA TYR A 77 -16.76 -16.20 -5.71
C TYR A 77 -17.76 -17.21 -5.14
N SER A 78 -17.85 -17.31 -3.84
CA SER A 78 -18.67 -18.29 -3.12
C SER A 78 -19.39 -17.66 -1.93
N ALA A 79 -20.39 -18.36 -1.43
CA ALA A 79 -21.03 -17.98 -0.19
C ALA A 79 -20.16 -18.35 1.00
N HIS A 80 -19.80 -17.37 1.83
CA HIS A 80 -18.96 -17.55 3.01
C HIS A 80 -19.31 -16.54 4.11
N PRO A 81 -18.89 -16.79 5.36
CA PRO A 81 -19.00 -15.82 6.42
C PRO A 81 -18.11 -14.61 6.13
N ILE A 82 -18.58 -13.44 6.53
CA ILE A 82 -17.81 -12.19 6.55
C ILE A 82 -18.00 -11.51 7.91
N GLU A 83 -16.92 -11.03 8.46
CA GLU A 83 -16.94 -10.19 9.65
C GLU A 83 -16.43 -8.80 9.25
N VAL A 84 -17.22 -7.78 9.58
CA VAL A 84 -16.87 -6.38 9.37
C VAL A 84 -17.06 -5.69 10.70
N SER A 85 -16.03 -4.99 11.15
CA SER A 85 -16.07 -4.23 12.40
C SER A 85 -15.31 -2.93 12.25
N SER A 86 -15.61 -1.96 13.11
CA SER A 86 -14.86 -0.72 13.21
C SER A 86 -14.45 -0.40 14.64
N VAL A 87 -13.35 0.31 14.74
CA VAL A 87 -12.87 0.93 15.97
C VAL A 87 -12.32 2.31 15.64
N CYS A 88 -12.20 3.19 16.64
CA CYS A 88 -11.53 4.46 16.47
C CYS A 88 -10.17 4.45 17.16
N GLU A 89 -9.13 4.82 16.45
CA GLU A 89 -7.77 4.96 16.98
C GLU A 89 -7.35 6.42 17.04
N ILE A 90 -6.51 6.77 18.01
CA ILE A 90 -5.94 8.10 18.11
C ILE A 90 -4.65 8.19 17.31
N GLN A 91 -4.63 9.01 16.28
CA GLN A 91 -3.43 9.33 15.49
C GLN A 91 -3.21 10.84 15.47
N GLN A 92 -2.04 11.29 15.88
CA GLN A 92 -1.69 12.72 15.95
C GLN A 92 -2.74 13.55 16.72
N GLY A 93 -3.26 13.01 17.84
CA GLY A 93 -4.28 13.64 18.66
C GLY A 93 -5.69 13.65 18.06
N ARG A 94 -5.94 12.93 16.96
CA ARG A 94 -7.25 12.83 16.30
C ARG A 94 -7.76 11.41 16.34
N GLN A 95 -9.05 11.28 16.55
CA GLN A 95 -9.74 9.99 16.52
C GLN A 95 -10.05 9.62 15.07
N LEU A 96 -9.38 8.60 14.54
CA LEU A 96 -9.56 8.15 13.17
C LEU A 96 -10.23 6.77 13.14
N PRO A 97 -11.24 6.58 12.28
CA PRO A 97 -11.89 5.28 12.15
C PRO A 97 -10.97 4.26 11.48
N CYS A 98 -10.99 3.05 12.02
CA CYS A 98 -10.34 1.87 11.49
C CYS A 98 -11.39 0.82 11.21
N ALA A 99 -11.24 0.08 10.14
CA ALA A 99 -12.12 -1.00 9.74
C ALA A 99 -11.34 -2.32 9.67
N THR A 100 -11.93 -3.38 10.15
CA THR A 100 -11.43 -4.75 9.95
C THR A 100 -12.44 -5.52 9.12
N ILE A 101 -11.95 -6.16 8.06
CA ILE A 101 -12.76 -6.97 7.15
C ILE A 101 -12.10 -8.35 7.05
N GLU A 102 -12.82 -9.37 7.52
CA GLU A 102 -12.35 -10.75 7.53
C GLU A 102 -13.29 -11.63 6.71
N THR A 103 -12.74 -12.38 5.79
CA THR A 103 -13.47 -13.27 4.89
C THR A 103 -12.96 -14.72 4.96
N ASN A 104 -12.19 -15.06 6.00
CA ASN A 104 -11.53 -16.37 6.14
C ASN A 104 -10.71 -16.74 4.88
N CYS A 105 -9.89 -15.80 4.41
CA CYS A 105 -9.04 -15.96 3.23
C CYS A 105 -9.78 -16.14 1.89
N HIS A 106 -11.05 -15.74 1.81
CA HIS A 106 -11.77 -15.76 0.53
C HIS A 106 -11.43 -14.48 -0.26
N PRO A 107 -10.84 -14.61 -1.46
CA PRO A 107 -10.45 -13.47 -2.25
C PRO A 107 -11.65 -12.73 -2.83
N PHE A 108 -11.50 -11.42 -2.97
CA PHE A 108 -12.47 -10.61 -3.69
C PHE A 108 -12.27 -10.77 -5.21
N HIS A 109 -13.33 -11.06 -5.91
CA HIS A 109 -13.34 -11.08 -7.38
C HIS A 109 -13.40 -9.67 -7.97
N LYS A 110 -14.18 -8.81 -7.33
CA LYS A 110 -14.30 -7.39 -7.68
C LYS A 110 -13.93 -6.54 -6.48
N ARG A 111 -13.68 -5.28 -6.75
CA ARG A 111 -13.48 -4.31 -5.68
C ARG A 111 -14.78 -4.05 -4.93
N ALA A 112 -14.67 -3.89 -3.62
CA ALA A 112 -15.71 -3.40 -2.76
C ALA A 112 -15.43 -1.94 -2.37
N GLU A 113 -16.43 -1.25 -1.90
CA GLU A 113 -16.34 0.11 -1.42
C GLU A 113 -16.34 0.10 0.11
N LEU A 114 -15.35 0.80 0.69
CA LEU A 114 -15.27 1.05 2.12
C LEU A 114 -15.36 2.56 2.33
N ARG A 115 -16.34 2.99 3.10
CA ARG A 115 -16.55 4.39 3.49
C ARG A 115 -16.23 4.57 4.94
N PHE A 116 -15.53 5.63 5.22
CA PHE A 116 -15.29 6.12 6.57
C PHE A 116 -16.16 7.35 6.79
N THR A 117 -17.11 7.24 7.73
CA THR A 117 -17.97 8.35 8.09
C THR A 117 -17.16 9.40 8.85
N GLN A 118 -17.34 10.64 8.51
CA GLN A 118 -16.62 11.73 9.15
C GLN A 118 -17.05 11.88 10.61
N VAL A 119 -16.09 11.70 11.51
CA VAL A 119 -16.31 11.84 12.97
C VAL A 119 -16.02 13.28 13.44
N PHE A 120 -15.32 14.10 12.63
CA PHE A 120 -14.95 15.48 12.93
C PHE A 120 -14.66 16.26 11.64
N GLU A 121 -14.72 17.59 11.75
CA GLU A 121 -14.38 18.46 10.62
C GLU A 121 -12.87 18.45 10.33
N TRP A 122 -12.52 18.17 9.09
CA TRP A 122 -11.15 18.22 8.61
C TRP A 122 -10.80 19.65 8.19
N PRO A 123 -9.68 20.22 8.69
CA PRO A 123 -9.14 21.44 8.11
C PRO A 123 -8.84 21.23 6.62
N ASP A 124 -9.16 22.20 5.78
CA ASP A 124 -8.95 22.13 4.33
C ASP A 124 -7.50 21.75 3.97
N SER A 125 -6.53 22.28 4.74
CA SER A 125 -5.11 22.00 4.55
C SER A 125 -4.69 20.53 4.75
N LEU A 126 -5.53 19.74 5.42
CA LEU A 126 -5.30 18.32 5.68
C LEU A 126 -6.22 17.43 4.86
N ARG A 127 -7.38 17.93 4.45
CA ARG A 127 -8.41 17.17 3.75
C ARG A 127 -7.85 16.50 2.48
N ASP A 128 -7.06 17.22 1.69
CA ASP A 128 -6.43 16.69 0.47
C ASP A 128 -5.26 15.74 0.73
N LYS A 129 -4.84 15.61 1.98
CA LYS A 129 -3.72 14.77 2.38
C LYS A 129 -4.13 13.44 2.99
N VAL A 130 -5.43 13.27 3.27
CA VAL A 130 -5.96 12.02 3.83
C VAL A 130 -5.89 10.90 2.78
N PHE A 131 -5.62 9.70 3.24
CA PHE A 131 -5.67 8.49 2.42
C PHE A 131 -6.09 7.30 3.29
N VAL A 132 -6.51 6.20 2.66
CA VAL A 132 -6.73 4.94 3.36
C VAL A 132 -5.47 4.09 3.29
N GLY A 133 -5.00 3.68 4.45
CA GLY A 133 -3.95 2.68 4.59
C GLY A 133 -4.54 1.31 4.82
N ARG A 134 -3.97 0.28 4.19
CA ARG A 134 -4.21 -1.12 4.52
C ARG A 134 -2.99 -1.69 5.24
N ARG A 135 -3.22 -2.47 6.29
CA ARG A 135 -2.14 -3.11 7.04
C ARG A 135 -1.55 -4.29 6.27
N GLU A 136 -0.24 -4.27 6.05
CA GLU A 136 0.55 -5.36 5.45
C GLU A 136 1.86 -5.51 6.24
N ASN A 137 2.14 -6.70 6.78
CA ASN A 137 3.38 -6.97 7.51
C ASN A 137 3.69 -5.95 8.63
N ASN A 138 2.69 -5.57 9.41
CA ASN A 138 2.74 -4.51 10.42
C ASN A 138 2.97 -3.08 9.89
N GLU A 139 2.81 -2.86 8.61
CA GLU A 139 2.99 -1.58 7.96
C GLU A 139 1.69 -1.14 7.27
N TRP A 140 1.45 0.17 7.22
CA TRP A 140 0.29 0.71 6.53
C TRP A 140 0.65 1.04 5.08
N VAL A 141 0.06 0.31 4.15
CA VAL A 141 0.22 0.52 2.71
C VAL A 141 -0.90 1.41 2.21
N ASP A 142 -0.53 2.51 1.61
CA ASP A 142 -1.46 3.42 0.98
C ASP A 142 -2.20 2.76 -0.19
N ILE A 143 -3.52 2.77 -0.13
CA ILE A 143 -4.41 2.27 -1.18
C ILE A 143 -5.20 3.38 -1.87
N GLY A 144 -4.98 4.64 -1.48
CA GLY A 144 -5.69 5.80 -2.00
C GLY A 144 -6.97 6.12 -1.24
N GLY A 145 -7.88 6.74 -1.93
CA GLY A 145 -9.18 7.18 -1.42
C GLY A 145 -9.57 8.54 -1.99
N TRP A 146 -10.82 8.91 -1.83
CA TRP A 146 -11.37 10.20 -2.27
C TRP A 146 -12.51 10.63 -1.35
N TRP A 147 -12.79 11.91 -1.34
CA TRP A 147 -13.93 12.45 -0.61
C TRP A 147 -15.19 12.40 -1.46
N GLU A 148 -16.27 11.90 -0.86
CA GLU A 148 -17.63 12.05 -1.36
C GLU A 148 -18.44 12.76 -0.28
N LYS A 149 -18.66 14.05 -0.48
CA LYS A 149 -19.26 14.93 0.53
C LYS A 149 -18.43 14.91 1.81
N ASP A 150 -18.97 14.31 2.86
CA ASP A 150 -18.35 14.23 4.18
C ASP A 150 -17.74 12.85 4.49
N ASP A 151 -17.93 11.87 3.63
CA ASP A 151 -17.36 10.54 3.77
C ASP A 151 -16.05 10.42 2.99
N PHE A 152 -15.08 9.70 3.56
CA PHE A 152 -13.86 9.32 2.84
C PHE A 152 -13.96 7.90 2.33
N VAL A 153 -13.88 7.72 1.03
CA VAL A 153 -14.18 6.46 0.34
C VAL A 153 -12.92 5.82 -0.19
N ALA A 154 -12.83 4.51 -0.07
CA ALA A 154 -11.76 3.72 -0.67
C ALA A 154 -12.29 2.50 -1.41
N SER A 155 -11.62 2.14 -2.48
CA SER A 155 -11.91 0.94 -3.26
C SER A 155 -10.95 -0.18 -2.84
N ILE A 156 -11.48 -1.22 -2.19
CA ILE A 156 -10.70 -2.32 -1.63
C ILE A 156 -10.91 -3.63 -2.39
N ASN A 157 -9.93 -4.50 -2.39
CA ASN A 157 -9.95 -5.77 -3.12
C ASN A 157 -9.41 -6.97 -2.33
N LYS A 158 -9.20 -6.80 -1.05
CA LYS A 158 -8.71 -7.84 -0.13
C LYS A 158 -9.34 -7.65 1.23
N GLU A 159 -9.32 -8.69 2.04
CA GLU A 159 -9.55 -8.62 3.48
C GLU A 159 -8.37 -7.93 4.19
N GLY A 160 -8.57 -7.53 5.43
CA GLY A 160 -7.55 -6.95 6.29
C GLY A 160 -8.03 -5.75 7.09
N GLU A 161 -7.07 -5.10 7.74
CA GLU A 161 -7.29 -3.88 8.50
C GLU A 161 -7.08 -2.66 7.61
N TYR A 162 -7.99 -1.70 7.72
CA TYR A 162 -7.99 -0.45 6.97
C TYR A 162 -8.19 0.72 7.92
N ARG A 163 -7.52 1.82 7.68
CA ARG A 163 -7.77 3.05 8.42
C ARG A 163 -7.56 4.29 7.58
N MET A 164 -8.17 5.38 8.00
CA MET A 164 -7.80 6.71 7.53
C MET A 164 -6.42 7.05 8.07
N CYS A 165 -5.58 7.60 7.22
CA CYS A 165 -4.21 7.98 7.55
C CYS A 165 -3.91 9.40 7.13
N LEU A 166 -3.04 10.06 7.89
CA LEU A 166 -2.38 11.29 7.50
C LEU A 166 -0.94 10.98 7.08
N PRO A 167 -0.39 11.70 6.11
CA PRO A 167 1.01 11.54 5.76
C PRO A 167 1.91 11.88 6.95
N GLY A 168 2.99 11.16 7.04
CA GLY A 168 4.09 11.49 7.94
C GLY A 168 4.80 12.77 7.52
N PRO A 169 5.86 13.18 8.21
CA PRO A 169 6.70 14.32 7.82
C PRO A 169 7.38 14.09 6.47
N ALA A 170 7.86 15.17 5.86
CA ALA A 170 8.57 15.13 4.58
C ALA A 170 9.72 14.12 4.58
N PRO A 171 10.00 13.47 3.44
CA PRO A 171 11.12 12.54 3.32
C PRO A 171 12.44 13.18 3.77
N GLU A 172 13.33 12.36 4.33
CA GLU A 172 14.64 12.77 4.79
C GLU A 172 15.71 12.33 3.80
N ILE A 173 16.72 13.17 3.62
CA ILE A 173 17.92 12.83 2.87
C ILE A 173 19.01 12.44 3.86
N GLN A 174 19.60 11.27 3.65
CA GLN A 174 20.78 10.84 4.35
C GLN A 174 21.97 10.84 3.41
N THR A 175 22.90 11.76 3.63
CA THR A 175 24.11 11.84 2.83
C THR A 175 25.14 10.85 3.37
N ARG A 176 25.92 10.22 2.46
CA ARG A 176 27.08 9.41 2.80
C ARG A 176 28.38 10.15 2.47
N THR A 177 28.27 11.29 1.85
CA THR A 177 29.39 12.09 1.36
C THR A 177 29.43 13.41 2.10
N HIS A 178 30.48 13.66 2.87
CA HIS A 178 30.66 14.89 3.64
C HIS A 178 31.51 15.93 2.93
N GLN A 179 32.24 15.54 1.89
CA GLN A 179 33.05 16.45 1.08
C GLN A 179 32.66 16.35 -0.39
N ILE A 180 32.54 17.47 -1.04
CA ILE A 180 32.16 17.57 -2.44
C ILE A 180 33.32 18.17 -3.22
N SER A 181 33.66 17.53 -4.34
CA SER A 181 34.68 17.98 -5.28
C SER A 181 34.11 18.07 -6.69
N PRO A 182 34.64 18.98 -7.54
CA PRO A 182 34.24 19.08 -8.93
C PRO A 182 34.38 17.74 -9.68
N GLY A 183 33.35 17.37 -10.44
CA GLY A 183 33.31 16.11 -11.19
C GLY A 183 33.14 14.83 -10.34
N GLN A 184 33.05 14.94 -9.03
CA GLN A 184 32.85 13.81 -8.13
C GLN A 184 31.43 13.27 -8.27
N ARG A 185 31.28 11.95 -8.12
CA ARG A 185 30.00 11.29 -7.98
C ARG A 185 29.65 11.18 -6.50
N ILE A 186 28.51 11.73 -6.11
CA ILE A 186 27.99 11.67 -4.75
C ILE A 186 26.76 10.77 -4.66
N TYR A 187 26.57 10.19 -3.47
CA TYR A 187 25.48 9.27 -3.18
C TYR A 187 24.75 9.73 -1.93
N PHE A 188 23.41 9.66 -1.98
CA PHE A 188 22.57 9.85 -0.80
C PHE A 188 21.34 8.95 -0.87
N GLN A 189 20.75 8.71 0.26
CA GLN A 189 19.49 7.95 0.35
C GLN A 189 18.33 8.87 0.70
N VAL A 190 17.19 8.63 0.06
CA VAL A 190 15.94 9.28 0.42
C VAL A 190 15.15 8.32 1.29
N LYS A 191 14.94 8.68 2.56
CA LYS A 191 14.23 7.84 3.52
C LYS A 191 12.95 8.50 3.97
N PRO A 192 11.85 7.74 4.11
CA PRO A 192 10.67 8.23 4.83
C PRO A 192 11.03 8.38 6.31
N GLN A 193 10.62 9.47 6.95
CA GLN A 193 10.88 9.70 8.37
C GLN A 193 10.03 8.85 9.32
N THR A 194 8.97 8.23 8.85
CA THR A 194 8.11 7.38 9.66
C THR A 194 8.32 5.92 9.33
N LYS A 195 8.34 5.09 10.38
CA LYS A 195 8.27 3.62 10.25
C LYS A 195 6.94 3.15 9.63
N SER A 196 5.98 4.04 9.41
CA SER A 196 4.81 3.75 8.60
C SER A 196 5.30 3.73 7.16
N THR A 197 5.59 2.57 6.68
CA THR A 197 6.08 2.27 5.36
C THR A 197 5.00 2.56 4.34
N PHE A 198 4.81 3.84 4.08
CA PHE A 198 4.21 4.22 2.82
C PHE A 198 5.24 3.82 1.76
N ARG A 199 4.86 2.87 0.90
CA ARG A 199 5.65 2.63 -0.31
C ARG A 199 5.77 3.99 -0.99
N ILE A 200 6.97 4.56 -0.94
CA ILE A 200 7.27 5.85 -1.56
C ILE A 200 7.18 5.65 -3.08
N LYS A 201 5.95 5.54 -3.60
CA LYS A 201 5.74 5.36 -5.03
C LYS A 201 5.96 6.65 -5.80
N ASP A 202 5.86 7.81 -5.13
CA ASP A 202 5.76 9.10 -5.80
C ASP A 202 6.62 10.18 -5.12
N ILE A 203 7.87 9.83 -4.80
CA ILE A 203 8.85 10.85 -4.41
C ILE A 203 9.26 11.61 -5.67
N LYS A 204 9.19 12.93 -5.61
CA LYS A 204 9.79 13.83 -6.57
C LYS A 204 11.10 14.35 -6.00
N ILE A 205 12.16 14.16 -6.76
CA ILE A 205 13.50 14.63 -6.42
C ILE A 205 13.90 15.70 -7.42
N LYS A 206 14.41 16.82 -6.94
CA LYS A 206 14.96 17.88 -7.76
C LYS A 206 16.35 18.21 -7.22
N ILE A 207 17.34 18.19 -8.10
CA ILE A 207 18.71 18.57 -7.77
C ILE A 207 19.07 19.76 -8.64
N SER A 208 19.62 20.80 -8.03
CA SER A 208 20.02 22.02 -8.75
C SER A 208 21.32 22.59 -8.21
N TYR A 209 22.08 23.21 -9.12
CA TYR A 209 23.29 23.95 -8.87
C TYR A 209 23.17 25.31 -9.59
N ARG A 210 23.33 26.41 -8.89
CA ARG A 210 23.10 27.78 -9.43
C ARG A 210 21.76 27.87 -10.19
N ASP A 211 20.69 27.33 -9.57
CA ASP A 211 19.33 27.25 -10.11
C ASP A 211 19.18 26.43 -11.42
N ARG A 212 20.23 25.78 -11.91
CA ARG A 212 20.16 24.86 -13.04
C ARG A 212 19.90 23.43 -12.55
N PHE A 213 19.02 22.72 -13.24
CA PHE A 213 18.77 21.32 -12.96
C PHE A 213 20.00 20.46 -13.25
N ILE A 214 20.32 19.56 -12.32
CA ILE A 214 21.38 18.57 -12.46
C ILE A 214 20.74 17.19 -12.67
N PRO A 215 21.09 16.48 -13.76
CA PRO A 215 20.64 15.11 -13.96
C PRO A 215 21.17 14.17 -12.89
N PHE A 216 20.34 13.21 -12.51
CA PHE A 216 20.67 12.21 -11.49
C PHE A 216 20.05 10.86 -11.85
N SER A 217 20.55 9.78 -11.25
CA SER A 217 19.92 8.47 -11.28
C SER A 217 19.29 8.17 -9.92
N TYR A 218 18.14 7.50 -9.93
CA TYR A 218 17.43 7.10 -8.72
C TYR A 218 17.02 5.63 -8.80
N ASP A 219 17.55 4.83 -7.87
CA ASP A 219 17.13 3.45 -7.70
C ASP A 219 15.98 3.39 -6.67
N LYS A 220 14.77 3.10 -7.17
CA LYS A 220 13.58 2.99 -6.32
C LYS A 220 13.64 1.84 -5.31
N LYS A 221 14.43 0.81 -5.57
CA LYS A 221 14.52 -0.37 -4.72
C LYS A 221 15.41 -0.13 -3.51
N SER A 222 16.59 0.43 -3.74
CA SER A 222 17.54 0.79 -2.67
C SER A 222 17.29 2.18 -2.10
N GLN A 223 16.47 3.01 -2.79
CA GLN A 223 16.23 4.42 -2.48
C GLN A 223 17.51 5.28 -2.60
N ASP A 224 18.49 4.79 -3.32
CA ASP A 224 19.74 5.50 -3.56
C ASP A 224 19.60 6.48 -4.72
N VAL A 225 20.11 7.69 -4.51
CA VAL A 225 20.27 8.71 -5.53
C VAL A 225 21.75 8.89 -5.80
N GLN A 226 22.07 8.97 -7.07
CA GLN A 226 23.43 9.19 -7.55
C GLN A 226 23.44 10.42 -8.45
N VAL A 227 24.32 11.37 -8.18
CA VAL A 227 24.47 12.59 -8.96
C VAL A 227 25.95 12.89 -9.19
N ASP A 228 26.27 13.32 -10.39
CA ASP A 228 27.60 13.80 -10.74
C ASP A 228 27.66 15.31 -10.47
N VAL A 229 28.57 15.73 -9.60
CA VAL A 229 28.81 17.14 -9.28
C VAL A 229 29.38 17.82 -10.52
N PRO A 230 28.86 19.01 -10.89
CA PRO A 230 29.41 19.73 -12.04
C PRO A 230 30.94 19.99 -11.94
N THR A 231 31.63 19.92 -13.06
CA THR A 231 33.08 20.17 -13.11
C THR A 231 33.44 21.63 -12.77
N GLU A 232 32.49 22.55 -12.99
CA GLU A 232 32.58 23.96 -12.62
C GLU A 232 32.20 24.25 -11.17
N TRP A 233 32.05 23.22 -10.36
CA TRP A 233 31.71 23.35 -8.93
C TRP A 233 32.77 24.21 -8.18
N ASN A 234 32.29 25.17 -7.43
CA ASN A 234 33.08 25.97 -6.50
C ASN A 234 32.70 25.62 -5.06
N PRO A 235 33.63 25.43 -4.12
CA PRO A 235 33.34 25.16 -2.70
C PRO A 235 32.46 26.20 -2.01
N GLU A 236 32.38 27.41 -2.52
CA GLU A 236 31.50 28.49 -2.02
C GLU A 236 30.03 28.34 -2.52
N ASP A 237 29.82 27.50 -3.52
CA ASP A 237 28.48 27.25 -4.06
C ASP A 237 27.77 26.12 -3.32
N THR A 238 26.45 26.08 -3.42
CA THR A 238 25.61 25.04 -2.82
C THR A 238 24.93 24.19 -3.89
N LEU A 239 24.93 22.89 -3.67
CA LEU A 239 24.07 21.95 -4.36
C LEU A 239 22.78 21.81 -3.58
N LYS A 240 21.66 22.20 -4.18
CA LYS A 240 20.33 22.10 -3.54
C LYS A 240 19.65 20.81 -3.96
N ILE A 241 19.27 20.03 -2.97
CA ILE A 241 18.54 18.77 -3.17
C ILE A 241 17.17 18.94 -2.51
N SER A 242 16.12 18.99 -3.31
CA SER A 242 14.75 19.07 -2.83
C SER A 242 14.05 17.75 -3.04
N VAL A 243 13.43 17.25 -1.99
CA VAL A 243 12.65 16.00 -2.03
C VAL A 243 11.24 16.33 -1.57
N SER A 244 10.25 15.88 -2.32
CA SER A 244 8.85 16.02 -1.95
C SER A 244 8.10 14.71 -2.13
N ASP A 245 7.13 14.49 -1.28
CA ASP A 245 6.17 13.39 -1.43
C ASP A 245 4.98 13.81 -2.32
N ARG A 246 4.06 12.87 -2.56
CA ARG A 246 2.86 13.12 -3.37
C ARG A 246 1.88 14.11 -2.74
N TRP A 247 1.97 14.34 -1.43
CA TRP A 247 1.12 15.30 -0.70
C TRP A 247 1.72 16.71 -0.66
N GLY A 248 2.86 16.91 -1.37
CA GLY A 248 3.53 18.21 -1.46
C GLY A 248 4.35 18.56 -0.22
N GLN A 249 4.54 17.63 0.70
CA GLN A 249 5.47 17.85 1.81
C GLN A 249 6.88 17.77 1.26
N SER A 250 7.64 18.84 1.44
CA SER A 250 8.97 18.96 0.86
C SER A 250 10.02 19.32 1.90
N ARG A 251 11.23 18.86 1.65
CA ARG A 251 12.43 19.26 2.38
C ARG A 251 13.54 19.56 1.40
N THR A 252 14.30 20.62 1.68
CA THR A 252 15.47 20.99 0.89
C THR A 252 16.71 20.87 1.74
N TYR A 253 17.75 20.30 1.16
CA TYR A 253 19.07 20.19 1.73
C TYR A 253 20.04 20.95 0.85
N GLU A 254 21.03 21.57 1.48
CA GLU A 254 22.10 22.27 0.82
C GLU A 254 23.42 21.57 1.16
N LEU A 255 24.21 21.25 0.15
CA LEU A 255 25.54 20.65 0.30
C LEU A 255 26.59 21.61 -0.26
N PRO A 256 27.74 21.81 0.42
CA PRO A 256 28.05 21.28 1.76
C PRO A 256 27.12 21.84 2.83
N GLU A 257 26.91 21.06 3.89
CA GLU A 257 26.22 21.55 5.09
C GLU A 257 27.08 22.62 5.76
N ASN A 258 26.53 23.82 5.92
CA ASN A 258 27.18 24.95 6.64
C ASN A 258 27.06 24.77 8.15
#